data_cef8264d07decf9e1850e12b0ef43903
#
_entry.id   cef8264d07decf9e1850e12b0ef43903
#
_cell.length_a   1.000
_cell.length_b   1.000
_cell.length_c   1.000
_cell.angle_alpha   90.00
_cell.angle_beta   90.00
_cell.angle_gamma   90.00
#
_symmetry.space_group_name_H-M   'P 1'
#
loop_
_entity.id
_entity.type
_entity.pdbx_description
1 polymer ?
#
loop_
_entity_poly.entity_id
_entity_poly.type
_entity_poly.pdbx_seq_one_letter_code
_entity_poly.pdbx_strand_id
1 'polypeptide(L)'
;MASAGKGKRTGGKKATGTAKKSATKTVKKAAVAKKPVAKKPAAKGKEGGAWAAVFTPRAPGERRYWLVKSEPSTFSFDDLLAAKDQTTNWDGIRNFAARNFMRDGMKVGDQVLFYHSSVNPQAIVGVCEVVREAYPEPNDPDWCMVDLRAVGPLARPVTLAEIKTKPELAGMALLRIGRLSVTPVTPREWDVIQKMGAT
;
A
#
# COMPACT_ATOMS: atom_id res chain seq x y z
N MET A 1 -65.45 -13.22 19.55
CA MET A 1 -65.42 -13.75 20.92
C MET A 1 -64.09 -13.35 21.49
N ALA A 2 -63.96 -12.19 22.20
CA ALA A 2 -64.14 -12.06 23.65
C ALA A 2 -63.03 -12.91 24.36
N SER A 3 -62.10 -12.37 25.17
CA SER A 3 -62.20 -11.55 26.39
C SER A 3 -60.75 -11.29 26.84
N ALA A 4 -60.20 -10.14 27.10
CA ALA A 4 -60.33 -9.25 28.26
C ALA A 4 -59.83 -9.87 29.60
N GLY A 5 -58.84 -9.21 30.23
CA GLY A 5 -58.44 -9.39 31.63
C GLY A 5 -57.21 -8.49 31.96
N LYS A 6 -57.37 -7.49 32.43
CA LYS A 6 -57.35 -6.46 33.51
C LYS A 6 -56.79 -6.97 34.84
N GLY A 7 -55.86 -6.16 35.41
CA GLY A 7 -55.48 -6.13 36.84
C GLY A 7 -54.08 -5.49 37.00
N LYS A 8 -53.91 -4.29 37.33
CA LYS A 8 -54.12 -3.38 38.47
C LYS A 8 -53.06 -3.54 39.58
N ARG A 9 -52.21 -2.46 39.70
CA ARG A 9 -51.76 -1.69 40.91
C ARG A 9 -51.02 -2.48 42.02
N THR A 10 -49.99 -1.96 42.70
CA THR A 10 -49.75 -0.68 43.41
C THR A 10 -48.37 -0.65 44.03
N GLY A 11 -47.88 0.56 44.35
CA GLY A 11 -47.10 0.92 45.54
C GLY A 11 -45.58 1.03 45.29
N GLY A 12 -44.98 2.07 45.23
CA GLY A 12 -44.75 3.30 45.96
C GLY A 12 -43.87 3.09 47.20
N LYS A 13 -42.60 3.57 47.13
CA LYS A 13 -41.95 4.21 48.28
C LYS A 13 -40.70 4.99 47.86
N LYS A 14 -40.73 6.27 48.25
CA LYS A 14 -39.64 7.23 48.35
C LYS A 14 -38.58 6.75 49.35
N ALA A 15 -37.31 7.00 49.05
CA ALA A 15 -36.28 7.33 50.06
C ALA A 15 -35.18 8.19 49.41
N THR A 16 -35.18 9.36 49.75
CA THR A 16 -34.26 10.43 50.12
C THR A 16 -32.81 10.07 50.29
N GLY A 17 -31.98 10.85 49.62
CA GLY A 17 -30.83 11.52 50.23
C GLY A 17 -29.49 10.80 50.16
N THR A 18 -28.56 11.33 49.46
CA THR A 18 -27.44 12.07 50.04
C THR A 18 -26.46 12.47 48.94
N ALA A 19 -26.28 13.75 48.76
CA ALA A 19 -25.25 14.32 47.91
C ALA A 19 -23.85 14.08 48.49
N LYS A 20 -22.99 13.37 47.75
CA LYS A 20 -21.56 13.30 48.03
C LYS A 20 -20.85 14.15 47.02
N LYS A 21 -20.36 15.30 47.46
CA LYS A 21 -19.42 16.16 46.75
C LYS A 21 -18.18 15.36 46.40
N SER A 22 -17.94 15.12 45.11
CA SER A 22 -16.67 14.63 44.61
C SER A 22 -15.83 15.81 44.15
N ALA A 23 -14.73 16.03 44.85
CA ALA A 23 -13.77 17.07 44.58
C ALA A 23 -13.05 16.80 43.25
N THR A 24 -13.20 17.73 42.32
CA THR A 24 -12.48 17.74 41.05
C THR A 24 -11.02 18.07 41.32
N LYS A 25 -10.14 17.06 41.32
CA LYS A 25 -8.69 17.23 41.31
C LYS A 25 -8.26 17.61 39.91
N THR A 26 -8.03 18.89 39.69
CA THR A 26 -7.40 19.45 38.47
C THR A 26 -5.96 18.99 38.41
N VAL A 27 -5.66 17.97 37.60
CA VAL A 27 -4.30 17.58 37.30
C VAL A 27 -3.78 18.54 36.22
N LYS A 28 -2.92 19.47 36.61
CA LYS A 28 -2.14 20.29 35.68
C LYS A 28 -1.24 19.39 34.86
N LYS A 29 -1.60 19.20 33.58
CA LYS A 29 -0.77 18.52 32.58
C LYS A 29 0.39 19.42 32.22
N ALA A 30 1.58 19.13 32.75
CA ALA A 30 2.82 19.81 32.36
C ALA A 30 3.07 19.56 30.87
N ALA A 31 3.14 20.63 30.11
CA ALA A 31 3.55 20.63 28.70
C ALA A 31 5.04 20.26 28.65
N VAL A 32 5.34 19.01 28.29
CA VAL A 32 6.69 18.61 27.91
C VAL A 32 6.96 19.17 26.52
N ALA A 33 7.77 20.22 26.47
CA ALA A 33 8.29 20.76 25.23
C ALA A 33 9.08 19.68 24.49
N LYS A 34 8.54 19.16 23.39
CA LYS A 34 9.27 18.29 22.47
C LYS A 34 10.38 19.13 21.83
N LYS A 35 11.64 18.79 22.15
CA LYS A 35 12.82 19.27 21.42
C LYS A 35 12.63 18.97 19.93
N PRO A 36 13.00 19.87 19.00
CA PRO A 36 12.96 19.59 17.58
C PRO A 36 13.93 18.43 17.30
N VAL A 37 13.38 17.31 16.84
CA VAL A 37 14.19 16.20 16.33
C VAL A 37 14.87 16.72 15.07
N ALA A 38 16.18 16.91 15.15
CA ALA A 38 17.02 17.23 14.00
C ALA A 38 16.76 16.21 12.92
N LYS A 39 16.31 16.66 11.74
CA LYS A 39 16.21 15.82 10.53
C LYS A 39 17.57 15.18 10.32
N LYS A 40 17.66 13.86 10.60
CA LYS A 40 18.79 13.07 10.09
C LYS A 40 18.83 13.27 8.57
N PRO A 41 19.98 13.63 7.99
CA PRO A 41 20.12 13.70 6.54
C PRO A 41 19.70 12.35 5.97
N ALA A 42 18.92 12.37 4.88
CA ALA A 42 18.54 11.19 4.14
C ALA A 42 19.81 10.33 3.96
N ALA A 43 19.75 9.08 4.41
CA ALA A 43 20.85 8.16 4.26
C ALA A 43 21.19 8.13 2.77
N LYS A 44 22.38 8.63 2.40
CA LYS A 44 22.96 8.48 1.06
C LYS A 44 22.85 6.99 0.74
N GLY A 45 22.00 6.64 -0.22
CA GLY A 45 21.90 5.28 -0.73
C GLY A 45 23.35 4.85 -1.05
N LYS A 46 23.71 3.65 -0.59
CA LYS A 46 25.04 3.10 -0.88
C LYS A 46 25.23 3.15 -2.39
N GLU A 47 26.12 4.02 -2.85
CA GLU A 47 26.56 4.07 -4.24
C GLU A 47 27.02 2.65 -4.61
N GLY A 48 26.30 2.00 -5.57
CA GLY A 48 26.67 0.68 -6.07
C GLY A 48 25.70 -0.48 -5.78
N GLY A 49 24.52 -0.27 -5.17
CA GLY A 49 23.52 -1.33 -5.05
C GLY A 49 22.90 -1.71 -6.41
N ALA A 50 22.41 -2.96 -6.55
CA ALA A 50 21.83 -3.51 -7.79
C ALA A 50 20.73 -2.62 -8.42
N TRP A 51 20.17 -1.65 -7.69
CA TRP A 51 19.10 -0.75 -8.13
C TRP A 51 19.43 0.74 -7.88
N ALA A 52 20.71 1.10 -7.75
CA ALA A 52 21.12 2.50 -7.57
C ALA A 52 20.61 3.39 -8.71
N ALA A 53 20.50 2.85 -9.92
CA ALA A 53 20.00 3.55 -11.10
C ALA A 53 18.59 4.11 -10.93
N VAL A 54 17.72 3.50 -10.09
CA VAL A 54 16.35 4.01 -9.91
C VAL A 54 16.27 5.29 -9.07
N PHE A 55 17.38 5.67 -8.43
CA PHE A 55 17.49 6.91 -7.65
C PHE A 55 18.28 8.00 -8.37
N THR A 56 18.78 7.73 -9.58
CA THR A 56 19.49 8.74 -10.37
C THR A 56 18.52 9.77 -10.95
N PRO A 57 19.00 10.99 -11.26
CA PRO A 57 18.20 11.95 -12.02
C PRO A 57 17.68 11.33 -13.33
N ARG A 58 16.47 11.70 -13.73
CA ARG A 58 15.84 11.21 -14.95
C ARG A 58 16.10 12.15 -16.11
N ALA A 59 16.26 11.58 -17.31
CA ALA A 59 16.16 12.34 -18.53
C ALA A 59 14.72 12.86 -18.75
N PRO A 60 14.51 13.97 -19.45
CA PRO A 60 13.18 14.44 -19.80
C PRO A 60 12.38 13.34 -20.51
N GLY A 61 11.18 13.03 -19.98
CA GLY A 61 10.32 11.98 -20.54
C GLY A 61 10.74 10.54 -20.19
N GLU A 62 11.81 10.34 -19.42
CA GLU A 62 12.22 9.00 -18.97
C GLU A 62 11.14 8.39 -18.08
N ARG A 63 10.66 7.21 -18.49
CA ARG A 63 9.70 6.39 -17.73
C ARG A 63 10.45 5.22 -17.09
N ARG A 64 10.12 4.91 -15.83
CA ARG A 64 10.63 3.73 -15.13
C ARG A 64 9.53 2.73 -14.89
N TYR A 65 9.96 1.51 -14.61
CA TYR A 65 9.08 0.36 -14.48
C TYR A 65 9.22 -0.24 -13.10
N TRP A 66 8.08 -0.63 -12.55
CA TRP A 66 7.98 -1.17 -11.21
C TRP A 66 7.12 -2.43 -11.19
N LEU A 67 7.19 -3.17 -10.10
CA LEU A 67 6.28 -4.24 -9.80
C LEU A 67 5.79 -4.06 -8.36
N VAL A 68 4.50 -4.16 -8.15
CA VAL A 68 3.85 -4.17 -6.83
C VAL A 68 3.18 -5.51 -6.59
N LYS A 69 3.23 -5.99 -5.34
CA LYS A 69 2.64 -7.26 -4.93
C LYS A 69 1.42 -7.01 -4.07
N SER A 70 0.30 -7.62 -4.43
CA SER A 70 -0.92 -7.68 -3.63
C SER A 70 -1.36 -9.11 -3.41
N GLU A 71 -2.05 -9.35 -2.32
CA GLU A 71 -2.77 -10.60 -2.07
C GLU A 71 -4.21 -10.43 -2.59
N PRO A 72 -4.66 -11.26 -3.56
CA PRO A 72 -5.98 -11.05 -4.18
C PRO A 72 -7.14 -11.16 -3.18
N SER A 73 -6.97 -11.88 -2.08
CA SER A 73 -7.95 -11.94 -0.99
C SER A 73 -8.09 -10.62 -0.20
N THR A 74 -7.08 -9.75 -0.28
CA THR A 74 -7.07 -8.43 0.38
C THR A 74 -7.42 -7.33 -0.61
N PHE A 75 -6.77 -7.33 -1.77
CA PHE A 75 -6.99 -6.36 -2.84
C PHE A 75 -6.54 -6.96 -4.18
N SER A 76 -7.49 -7.30 -5.03
CA SER A 76 -7.24 -7.88 -6.36
C SER A 76 -7.09 -6.80 -7.43
N PHE A 77 -6.67 -7.20 -8.64
CA PHE A 77 -6.65 -6.30 -9.79
C PHE A 77 -8.09 -5.94 -10.25
N ASP A 78 -9.04 -6.87 -10.05
CA ASP A 78 -10.46 -6.62 -10.34
C ASP A 78 -11.05 -5.59 -9.37
N ASP A 79 -10.62 -5.59 -8.09
CA ASP A 79 -11.01 -4.55 -7.14
C ASP A 79 -10.48 -3.17 -7.58
N LEU A 80 -9.26 -3.13 -8.13
CA LEU A 80 -8.70 -1.90 -8.68
C LEU A 80 -9.49 -1.40 -9.91
N LEU A 81 -9.88 -2.32 -10.81
CA LEU A 81 -10.71 -1.98 -11.97
C LEU A 81 -12.10 -1.48 -11.56
N ALA A 82 -12.64 -1.99 -10.46
CA ALA A 82 -13.93 -1.57 -9.90
C ALA A 82 -13.84 -0.30 -9.03
N ALA A 83 -12.64 0.10 -8.63
CA ALA A 83 -12.44 1.28 -7.79
C ALA A 83 -12.82 2.56 -8.54
N LYS A 84 -13.11 3.62 -7.77
CA LYS A 84 -13.40 4.94 -8.33
C LYS A 84 -12.23 5.42 -9.21
N ASP A 85 -12.53 5.84 -10.43
CA ASP A 85 -11.55 6.27 -11.44
C ASP A 85 -10.44 5.23 -11.68
N GLN A 86 -10.74 3.95 -11.38
CA GLN A 86 -9.80 2.82 -11.44
C GLN A 86 -8.48 3.10 -10.71
N THR A 87 -8.56 3.83 -9.61
CA THR A 87 -7.41 4.35 -8.87
C THR A 87 -7.47 3.92 -7.41
N THR A 88 -6.31 3.60 -6.85
CA THR A 88 -6.15 3.29 -5.43
C THR A 88 -4.92 3.97 -4.87
N ASN A 89 -4.95 4.29 -3.59
CA ASN A 89 -3.75 4.60 -2.83
C ASN A 89 -3.03 3.30 -2.47
N TRP A 90 -1.75 3.21 -2.82
CA TRP A 90 -0.89 2.08 -2.51
C TRP A 90 -0.17 2.34 -1.19
N ASP A 91 -0.76 1.89 -0.12
CA ASP A 91 -0.34 2.11 1.27
C ASP A 91 0.06 0.80 1.98
N GLY A 92 0.19 0.84 3.30
CA GLY A 92 0.47 -0.34 4.12
C GLY A 92 1.87 -0.94 3.94
N ILE A 93 2.76 -0.28 3.22
CA ILE A 93 4.13 -0.75 3.00
C ILE A 93 4.95 -0.56 4.28
N ARG A 94 5.48 -1.67 4.83
CA ARG A 94 6.26 -1.66 6.08
C ARG A 94 7.70 -2.16 5.89
N ASN A 95 8.22 -2.02 4.68
CA ASN A 95 9.61 -2.30 4.33
C ASN A 95 10.32 -1.02 3.90
N PHE A 96 11.44 -0.67 4.54
CA PHE A 96 12.15 0.58 4.27
C PHE A 96 12.68 0.68 2.82
N ALA A 97 13.10 -0.43 2.21
CA ALA A 97 13.57 -0.41 0.82
C ALA A 97 12.40 -0.13 -0.14
N ALA A 98 11.25 -0.80 0.06
CA ALA A 98 10.04 -0.57 -0.73
C ALA A 98 9.54 0.88 -0.57
N ARG A 99 9.52 1.40 0.67
CA ARG A 99 9.19 2.79 0.93
C ARG A 99 10.11 3.77 0.19
N ASN A 100 11.41 3.51 0.20
CA ASN A 100 12.37 4.38 -0.48
C ASN A 100 12.18 4.34 -2.01
N PHE A 101 11.83 3.18 -2.58
CA PHE A 101 11.47 3.08 -4.00
C PHE A 101 10.25 3.94 -4.32
N MET A 102 9.21 3.89 -3.48
CA MET A 102 8.01 4.71 -3.66
C MET A 102 8.33 6.20 -3.50
N ARG A 103 9.02 6.58 -2.42
CA ARG A 103 9.29 7.97 -2.06
C ARG A 103 10.24 8.68 -3.02
N ASP A 104 11.34 8.01 -3.36
CA ASP A 104 12.48 8.64 -4.05
C ASP A 104 12.56 8.19 -5.52
N GLY A 105 12.01 7.02 -5.83
CA GLY A 105 12.15 6.39 -7.15
C GLY A 105 10.93 6.57 -8.06
N MET A 106 9.70 6.35 -7.57
CA MET A 106 8.49 6.41 -8.39
C MET A 106 8.11 7.85 -8.74
N LYS A 107 7.68 8.06 -9.99
CA LYS A 107 7.24 9.35 -10.53
C LYS A 107 5.95 9.16 -11.33
N VAL A 108 5.14 10.22 -11.42
CA VAL A 108 3.95 10.23 -12.27
C VAL A 108 4.30 9.81 -13.69
N GLY A 109 3.50 8.89 -14.26
CA GLY A 109 3.70 8.31 -15.58
C GLY A 109 4.56 7.05 -15.61
N ASP A 110 5.15 6.63 -14.47
CA ASP A 110 5.82 5.33 -14.38
C ASP A 110 4.82 4.18 -14.54
N GLN A 111 5.26 3.08 -15.15
CA GLN A 111 4.44 1.91 -15.35
C GLN A 111 4.70 0.85 -14.28
N VAL A 112 3.66 0.17 -13.86
CA VAL A 112 3.69 -0.75 -12.71
C VAL A 112 3.04 -2.07 -13.08
N LEU A 113 3.79 -3.17 -12.96
CA LEU A 113 3.25 -4.53 -13.04
C LEU A 113 2.50 -4.85 -11.75
N PHE A 114 1.25 -5.28 -11.87
CA PHE A 114 0.45 -5.72 -10.73
C PHE A 114 0.54 -7.23 -10.58
N TYR A 115 1.09 -7.68 -9.45
CA TYR A 115 1.38 -9.08 -9.19
C TYR A 115 0.52 -9.62 -8.05
N HIS A 116 -0.22 -10.68 -8.31
CA HIS A 116 -0.94 -11.46 -7.31
C HIS A 116 0.00 -12.42 -6.59
N SER A 117 0.27 -12.12 -5.31
CA SER A 117 1.04 -12.97 -4.40
C SER A 117 0.11 -13.82 -3.52
N SER A 118 0.68 -14.76 -2.76
CA SER A 118 -0.07 -15.57 -1.77
C SER A 118 -1.25 -16.36 -2.35
N VAL A 119 -1.23 -16.65 -3.64
CA VAL A 119 -2.24 -17.40 -4.39
C VAL A 119 -1.55 -18.43 -5.30
N ASN A 120 -2.27 -19.44 -5.74
CA ASN A 120 -1.74 -20.43 -6.69
C ASN A 120 -2.65 -20.50 -7.92
N PRO A 121 -2.12 -20.19 -9.13
CA PRO A 121 -0.77 -19.72 -9.40
C PRO A 121 -0.54 -18.25 -9.04
N GLN A 122 0.65 -17.90 -8.57
CA GLN A 122 1.11 -16.51 -8.46
C GLN A 122 1.40 -15.98 -9.87
N ALA A 123 0.95 -14.75 -10.18
CA ALA A 123 1.08 -14.22 -11.54
C ALA A 123 1.09 -12.68 -11.57
N ILE A 124 1.67 -12.11 -12.62
CA ILE A 124 1.43 -10.74 -13.05
C ILE A 124 0.13 -10.75 -13.85
N VAL A 125 -0.84 -9.95 -13.43
CA VAL A 125 -2.21 -9.98 -13.97
C VAL A 125 -2.60 -8.73 -14.73
N GLY A 126 -1.92 -7.60 -14.50
CA GLY A 126 -2.25 -6.34 -15.12
C GLY A 126 -1.15 -5.30 -15.02
N VAL A 127 -1.45 -4.14 -15.59
CA VAL A 127 -0.59 -2.96 -15.62
C VAL A 127 -1.31 -1.80 -14.99
N CYS A 128 -0.58 -1.04 -14.18
CA CYS A 128 -0.99 0.24 -13.62
C CYS A 128 -0.01 1.33 -14.04
N GLU A 129 -0.37 2.57 -13.78
CA GLU A 129 0.55 3.70 -13.84
C GLU A 129 0.51 4.49 -12.53
N VAL A 130 1.61 5.15 -12.20
CA VAL A 130 1.67 6.08 -11.08
C VAL A 130 1.00 7.38 -11.49
N VAL A 131 -0.07 7.77 -10.79
CA VAL A 131 -0.82 9.01 -11.07
C VAL A 131 -0.59 10.09 -10.00
N ARG A 132 -0.03 9.70 -8.84
CA ARG A 132 0.43 10.62 -7.81
C ARG A 132 1.69 10.09 -7.15
N GLU A 133 2.69 10.98 -7.03
CA GLU A 133 3.95 10.68 -6.34
C GLU A 133 3.74 10.50 -4.83
N ALA A 134 4.78 10.01 -4.16
CA ALA A 134 4.72 9.67 -2.76
C ALA A 134 4.28 10.83 -1.86
N TYR A 135 3.33 10.54 -0.98
CA TYR A 135 2.85 11.41 0.08
C TYR A 135 2.68 10.64 1.38
N PRO A 136 2.69 11.30 2.55
CA PRO A 136 2.62 10.63 3.85
C PRO A 136 1.33 9.84 4.03
N GLU A 137 1.41 8.68 4.68
CA GLU A 137 0.22 7.98 5.16
C GLU A 137 -0.48 8.81 6.26
N PRO A 138 -1.82 8.90 6.30
CA PRO A 138 -2.55 9.73 7.24
C PRO A 138 -2.28 9.39 8.72
N ASN A 139 -2.12 8.09 9.02
CA ASN A 139 -1.98 7.59 10.38
C ASN A 139 -0.53 7.41 10.82
N ASP A 140 0.42 7.41 9.89
CA ASP A 140 1.84 7.17 10.15
C ASP A 140 2.72 7.91 9.14
N PRO A 141 3.03 9.20 9.38
CA PRO A 141 3.76 10.05 8.44
C PRO A 141 5.19 9.60 8.12
N ASP A 142 5.75 8.66 8.89
CA ASP A 142 7.06 8.07 8.60
C ASP A 142 7.01 7.13 7.39
N TRP A 143 5.80 6.72 7.00
CA TRP A 143 5.53 5.91 5.80
C TRP A 143 4.86 6.75 4.73
N CYS A 144 4.94 6.27 3.50
CA CYS A 144 4.35 6.96 2.36
C CYS A 144 3.53 5.99 1.51
N MET A 145 2.63 6.56 0.76
CA MET A 145 1.82 5.89 -0.25
C MET A 145 1.93 6.65 -1.58
N VAL A 146 1.61 5.98 -2.67
CA VAL A 146 1.49 6.53 -4.03
C VAL A 146 0.12 6.19 -4.58
N ASP A 147 -0.40 6.94 -5.53
CA ASP A 147 -1.64 6.54 -6.19
C ASP A 147 -1.33 5.82 -7.50
N LEU A 148 -1.93 4.65 -7.63
CA LEU A 148 -1.84 3.80 -8.82
C LEU A 148 -3.20 3.73 -9.52
N ARG A 149 -3.20 3.94 -10.83
CA ARG A 149 -4.37 3.78 -11.68
C ARG A 149 -4.18 2.57 -12.58
N ALA A 150 -5.23 1.76 -12.75
CA ALA A 150 -5.20 0.66 -13.71
C ALA A 150 -5.07 1.19 -15.13
N VAL A 151 -4.16 0.61 -15.89
CA VAL A 151 -4.07 0.77 -17.34
C VAL A 151 -4.89 -0.31 -18.04
N GLY A 152 -4.82 -1.54 -17.51
CA GLY A 152 -5.60 -2.66 -17.96
C GLY A 152 -5.02 -4.01 -17.57
N PRO A 153 -5.81 -5.08 -17.70
CA PRO A 153 -5.33 -6.44 -17.52
C PRO A 153 -4.36 -6.82 -18.65
N LEU A 154 -3.44 -7.72 -18.38
CA LEU A 154 -2.72 -8.42 -19.44
C LEU A 154 -3.72 -9.33 -20.20
N ALA A 155 -3.49 -9.58 -21.49
CA ALA A 155 -4.34 -10.50 -22.28
C ALA A 155 -4.39 -11.90 -21.66
N ARG A 156 -3.28 -12.32 -21.01
CA ARG A 156 -3.26 -13.44 -20.09
C ARG A 156 -2.33 -13.18 -18.90
N PRO A 157 -2.62 -13.78 -17.73
CA PRO A 157 -1.70 -13.72 -16.59
C PRO A 157 -0.34 -14.36 -16.93
N VAL A 158 0.75 -13.74 -16.49
CA VAL A 158 2.11 -14.28 -16.61
C VAL A 158 2.50 -14.88 -15.26
N THR A 159 2.54 -16.19 -15.19
CA THR A 159 2.76 -16.92 -13.94
C THR A 159 4.22 -16.84 -13.48
N LEU A 160 4.42 -16.94 -12.15
CA LEU A 160 5.76 -17.02 -11.56
C LEU A 160 6.55 -18.24 -12.12
N ALA A 161 5.86 -19.34 -12.39
CA ALA A 161 6.47 -20.53 -12.97
C ALA A 161 7.06 -20.22 -14.35
N GLU A 162 6.29 -19.55 -15.23
CA GLU A 162 6.76 -19.12 -16.56
C GLU A 162 7.90 -18.11 -16.47
N ILE A 163 7.81 -17.12 -15.56
CA ILE A 163 8.88 -16.13 -15.34
C ILE A 163 10.20 -16.85 -14.99
N LYS A 164 10.17 -17.87 -14.15
CA LYS A 164 11.35 -18.64 -13.76
C LYS A 164 12.00 -19.41 -14.92
N THR A 165 11.26 -19.72 -15.98
CA THR A 165 11.81 -20.43 -17.16
C THR A 165 12.52 -19.51 -18.14
N LYS A 166 12.39 -18.18 -18.00
CA LYS A 166 12.97 -17.20 -18.92
C LYS A 166 14.34 -16.73 -18.44
N PRO A 167 15.44 -17.05 -19.15
CA PRO A 167 16.78 -16.60 -18.77
C PRO A 167 16.91 -15.08 -18.67
N GLU A 168 16.18 -14.34 -19.52
CA GLU A 168 16.18 -12.88 -19.56
C GLU A 168 15.62 -12.26 -18.27
N LEU A 169 14.80 -13.01 -17.52
CA LEU A 169 14.17 -12.59 -16.26
C LEU A 169 14.89 -13.13 -15.02
N ALA A 170 15.97 -13.91 -15.17
CA ALA A 170 16.68 -14.51 -14.03
C ALA A 170 17.24 -13.47 -13.03
N GLY A 171 17.52 -12.26 -13.51
CA GLY A 171 17.95 -11.12 -12.68
C GLY A 171 16.84 -10.35 -11.99
N MET A 172 15.58 -10.62 -12.34
CA MET A 172 14.42 -9.84 -11.87
C MET A 172 14.33 -9.83 -10.35
N ALA A 173 14.09 -8.65 -9.77
CA ALA A 173 13.99 -8.47 -8.32
C ALA A 173 12.87 -9.35 -7.71
N LEU A 174 11.80 -9.60 -8.45
CA LEU A 174 10.72 -10.54 -8.07
C LEU A 174 11.25 -11.92 -7.69
N LEU A 175 12.22 -12.45 -8.43
CA LEU A 175 12.81 -13.78 -8.22
C LEU A 175 13.88 -13.78 -7.12
N ARG A 176 14.60 -12.67 -6.96
CA ARG A 176 15.75 -12.57 -6.06
C ARG A 176 15.36 -12.18 -4.65
N ILE A 177 14.27 -11.39 -4.47
CA ILE A 177 13.86 -10.85 -3.17
C ILE A 177 12.38 -11.11 -2.95
N GLY A 178 12.05 -12.29 -2.41
CA GLY A 178 10.68 -12.74 -2.24
C GLY A 178 9.82 -11.84 -1.33
N ARG A 179 10.43 -11.21 -0.30
CA ARG A 179 9.70 -10.43 0.72
C ARG A 179 9.58 -8.93 0.41
N LEU A 180 10.04 -8.47 -0.74
CA LEU A 180 9.93 -7.07 -1.13
C LEU A 180 8.65 -6.87 -1.94
N SER A 181 7.75 -6.04 -1.44
CA SER A 181 6.42 -5.82 -2.01
C SER A 181 6.40 -4.80 -3.16
N VAL A 182 7.40 -3.92 -3.22
CA VAL A 182 7.59 -2.96 -4.32
C VAL A 182 9.01 -3.13 -4.83
N THR A 183 9.18 -3.40 -6.12
CA THR A 183 10.49 -3.65 -6.73
C THR A 183 10.63 -2.93 -8.05
N PRO A 184 11.86 -2.48 -8.39
CA PRO A 184 12.14 -1.98 -9.73
C PRO A 184 12.11 -3.12 -10.75
N VAL A 185 11.79 -2.76 -11.99
CA VAL A 185 11.81 -3.62 -13.18
C VAL A 185 12.63 -2.90 -14.23
N THR A 186 13.55 -3.60 -14.87
CA THR A 186 14.32 -3.01 -15.97
C THR A 186 13.47 -2.90 -17.25
N PRO A 187 13.77 -1.99 -18.18
CA PRO A 187 13.05 -1.90 -19.45
C PRO A 187 13.03 -3.23 -20.21
N ARG A 188 14.14 -3.98 -20.20
CA ARG A 188 14.22 -5.29 -20.84
C ARG A 188 13.30 -6.33 -20.19
N GLU A 189 13.26 -6.38 -18.86
CA GLU A 189 12.34 -7.27 -18.12
C GLU A 189 10.89 -6.91 -18.41
N TRP A 190 10.58 -5.61 -18.44
CA TRP A 190 9.25 -5.11 -18.80
C TRP A 190 8.82 -5.61 -20.17
N ASP A 191 9.66 -5.42 -21.20
CA ASP A 191 9.36 -5.82 -22.57
C ASP A 191 9.11 -7.34 -22.70
N VAL A 192 9.90 -8.14 -21.97
CA VAL A 192 9.71 -9.60 -21.94
C VAL A 192 8.37 -9.96 -21.31
N ILE A 193 8.01 -9.38 -20.17
CA ILE A 193 6.72 -9.63 -19.49
C ILE A 193 5.55 -9.20 -20.39
N GLN A 194 5.62 -8.01 -21.01
CA GLN A 194 4.56 -7.55 -21.92
C GLN A 194 4.35 -8.52 -23.09
N LYS A 195 5.42 -9.00 -23.71
CA LYS A 195 5.33 -10.02 -24.79
C LYS A 195 4.71 -11.32 -24.29
N MET A 196 5.07 -11.80 -23.10
CA MET A 196 4.50 -13.00 -22.51
C MET A 196 3.01 -12.84 -22.16
N GLY A 197 2.61 -11.66 -21.74
CA GLY A 197 1.22 -11.35 -21.38
C GLY A 197 0.31 -10.99 -22.56
N ALA A 198 0.87 -10.78 -23.77
CA ALA A 198 0.14 -10.47 -25.00
C ALA A 198 -0.26 -11.73 -25.82
N THR A 199 0.35 -12.85 -25.50
CA THR A 199 0.10 -14.15 -26.14
C THR A 199 -0.62 -15.08 -25.18
#